data_22492c5105f5153769f7f18482a25b9e
#
_entry.id   22492c5105f5153769f7f18482a25b9e
#
_cell.length_a   1.000
_cell.length_b   1.000
_cell.length_c   1.000
_cell.angle_alpha   90.00
_cell.angle_beta   90.00
_cell.angle_gamma   90.00
#
_symmetry.space_group_name_H-M   'P 1'
#
loop_
_entity.id
_entity.type
_entity.pdbx_description
1 polymer ?
#
loop_
_entity_poly.entity_id
_entity_poly.type
_entity_poly.pdbx_seq_one_letter_code
_entity_poly.pdbx_strand_id
1 'polypeptide(L)' 'MEKGTIERAYELAPTCLNIDEVRAALKREGYSSVDAHLSGRIIRSDLTKLLNKDGTADR' A
#
# COMPACT_ATOMS: atom_id res chain seq x y z
N MET A 1 -10.05 5.16 16.99
CA MET A 1 -10.56 4.04 16.23
C MET A 1 -9.54 3.59 15.20
N GLU A 2 -9.38 2.31 15.07
CA GLU A 2 -8.35 1.78 14.19
C GLU A 2 -8.79 1.80 12.75
N LYS A 3 -7.83 2.02 11.88
CA LYS A 3 -8.09 1.96 10.46
C LYS A 3 -8.03 0.53 9.97
N GLY A 4 -8.84 0.25 8.97
CA GLY A 4 -8.75 -1.04 8.33
C GLY A 4 -7.46 -1.17 7.54
N THR A 5 -7.14 -2.41 7.19
CA THR A 5 -5.92 -2.69 6.45
C THR A 5 -5.88 -1.89 5.14
N ILE A 6 -6.98 -1.85 4.43
CA ILE A 6 -7.02 -1.16 3.15
C ILE A 6 -6.84 0.34 3.33
N GLU A 7 -7.49 0.92 4.33
CA GLU A 7 -7.36 2.35 4.56
C GLU A 7 -5.91 2.72 4.88
N ARG A 8 -5.29 1.91 5.72
CA ARG A 8 -3.90 2.17 6.07
C ARG A 8 -3.00 2.01 4.86
N ALA A 9 -3.32 1.04 4.00
CA ALA A 9 -2.53 0.84 2.79
C ALA A 9 -2.56 2.10 1.92
N TYR A 10 -3.74 2.70 1.78
CA TYR A 10 -3.83 3.94 1.00
C TYR A 10 -2.98 5.03 1.61
N GLU A 11 -2.91 5.09 2.92
CA GLU A 11 -2.10 6.12 3.58
C GLU A 11 -0.62 5.87 3.40
N LEU A 12 -0.22 4.60 3.36
CA LEU A 12 1.18 4.26 3.24
C LEU A 12 1.68 4.33 1.81
N ALA A 13 0.81 4.11 0.85
CA ALA A 13 1.23 4.02 -0.54
C ALA A 13 2.07 5.21 -1.00
N PRO A 14 1.70 6.46 -0.68
CA PRO A 14 2.51 7.59 -1.14
C PRO A 14 3.91 7.62 -0.56
N THR A 15 4.15 6.87 0.50
CA THR A 15 5.48 6.82 1.11
C THR A 15 6.25 5.59 0.66
N CYS A 16 5.65 4.75 -0.17
CA CYS A 16 6.26 3.49 -0.60
C CYS A 16 6.48 3.52 -2.09
N LEU A 17 7.46 2.75 -2.54
CA LEU A 17 7.82 2.71 -3.96
C LEU A 17 7.06 1.63 -4.71
N ASN A 18 6.60 0.60 -4.01
CA ASN A 18 5.89 -0.49 -4.65
C ASN A 18 4.96 -1.16 -3.66
N ILE A 19 4.17 -2.09 -4.18
CA ILE A 19 3.19 -2.79 -3.36
C ILE A 19 3.87 -3.61 -2.26
N ASP A 20 5.01 -4.19 -2.57
CA ASP A 20 5.71 -5.00 -1.57
C ASP A 20 6.07 -4.17 -0.35
N GLU A 21 6.46 -2.93 -0.56
CA GLU A 21 6.79 -2.05 0.57
C GLU A 21 5.55 -1.75 1.39
N VAL A 22 4.42 -1.53 0.73
CA VAL A 22 3.18 -1.31 1.46
C VAL A 22 2.85 -2.53 2.31
N ARG A 23 2.98 -3.71 1.72
CA ARG A 23 2.71 -4.95 2.44
C ARG A 23 3.61 -5.10 3.65
N ALA A 24 4.90 -4.87 3.44
CA ALA A 24 5.87 -5.01 4.53
C ALA A 24 5.55 -4.03 5.66
N ALA A 25 5.20 -2.80 5.30
CA ALA A 25 4.90 -1.80 6.31
C ALA A 25 3.66 -2.20 7.11
N LEU A 26 2.64 -2.71 6.43
CA LEU A 26 1.43 -3.14 7.13
C LEU A 26 1.72 -4.29 8.08
N LYS A 27 2.52 -5.25 7.64
CA LYS A 27 2.86 -6.36 8.50
C LYS A 27 3.64 -5.90 9.71
N ARG A 28 4.52 -4.93 9.51
CA ARG A 28 5.30 -4.38 10.61
C ARG A 28 4.40 -3.70 11.64
N GLU A 29 3.31 -3.09 11.17
CA GLU A 29 2.38 -2.42 12.06
C GLU A 29 1.44 -3.39 12.78
N GLY A 30 1.51 -4.67 12.43
CA GLY A 30 0.71 -5.66 13.14
C GLY A 30 -0.57 -6.05 12.44
N TYR A 31 -0.79 -5.58 11.23
CA TYR A 31 -1.99 -5.99 10.50
C TYR A 31 -1.87 -7.45 10.09
N SER A 32 -2.98 -8.14 10.10
CA SER A 32 -3.02 -9.53 9.67
C SER A 32 -3.69 -9.63 8.31
N SER A 33 -3.46 -10.76 7.65
CA SER A 33 -4.07 -11.03 6.36
C SER A 33 -3.77 -9.94 5.33
N VAL A 34 -2.60 -9.35 5.45
CA VAL A 34 -2.23 -8.27 4.56
C VAL A 34 -2.21 -8.75 3.11
N ASP A 35 -1.66 -9.92 2.87
CA ASP A 35 -1.59 -10.44 1.51
C ASP A 35 -2.97 -10.64 0.92
N ALA A 36 -3.90 -11.17 1.72
CA ALA A 36 -5.25 -11.38 1.25
C ALA A 36 -5.92 -10.06 0.90
N HIS A 37 -5.73 -9.05 1.75
CA HIS A 37 -6.33 -7.76 1.49
C HIS A 37 -5.77 -7.09 0.24
N LEU A 38 -4.49 -7.25 0.00
CA LEU A 38 -3.84 -6.57 -1.10
C LEU A 38 -3.76 -7.39 -2.37
N SER A 39 -4.40 -8.56 -2.39
CA SER A 39 -4.34 -9.41 -3.57
C SER A 39 -5.38 -9.04 -4.61
N GLY A 40 -6.36 -8.21 -4.25
CA GLY A 40 -7.41 -7.83 -5.19
C GLY A 40 -6.87 -7.01 -6.34
N ARG A 41 -7.41 -7.24 -7.52
CA ARG A 41 -6.94 -6.53 -8.69
C ARG A 41 -7.19 -5.03 -8.58
N ILE A 42 -8.37 -4.66 -8.12
CA ILE A 42 -8.74 -3.26 -8.05
C ILE A 42 -7.91 -2.54 -7.00
N ILE A 43 -7.75 -3.16 -5.84
CA ILE A 43 -6.99 -2.51 -4.78
C ILE A 43 -5.53 -2.33 -5.19
N ARG A 44 -4.97 -3.32 -5.87
CA ARG A 44 -3.58 -3.21 -6.32
C ARG A 44 -3.43 -2.10 -7.33
N SER A 45 -4.40 -1.98 -8.23
CA SER A 45 -4.37 -0.91 -9.22
C SER A 45 -4.43 0.46 -8.55
N ASP A 46 -5.33 0.59 -7.57
CA ASP A 46 -5.47 1.85 -6.86
C ASP A 46 -4.19 2.21 -6.11
N LEU A 47 -3.63 1.23 -5.41
CA LEU A 47 -2.40 1.48 -4.66
C LEU A 47 -1.26 1.86 -5.59
N THR A 48 -1.19 1.20 -6.73
CA THR A 48 -0.12 1.50 -7.68
C THR A 48 -0.18 2.96 -8.11
N LYS A 49 -1.38 3.49 -8.27
CA LYS A 49 -1.52 4.89 -8.65
C LYS A 49 -1.06 5.83 -7.56
N LEU A 50 -1.15 5.39 -6.33
CA LEU A 50 -0.76 6.24 -5.19
C LEU A 50 0.71 6.11 -4.84
N LEU A 51 1.35 5.06 -5.31
CA LEU A 51 2.75 4.83 -4.95
C LEU A 51 3.62 6.00 -5.33
N ASN A 52 4.64 6.20 -4.55
CA ASN A 52 5.62 7.26 -4.82
C ASN A 52 6.57 6.79 -5.91
N LYS A 53 6.39 7.31 -7.08
CA LYS A 53 7.25 6.95 -8.21
C LYS A 53 8.39 7.92 -8.31
N ASP A 54 9.01 8.10 -7.21
CA ASP A 54 10.08 9.04 -7.09
C ASP A 54 11.06 8.92 -8.23
N GLY A 55 11.54 10.05 -8.67
CA GLY A 55 12.53 10.06 -9.71
C GLY A 55 11.95 9.94 -11.09
N THR A 56 10.81 9.36 -11.19
CA THR A 56 10.17 9.23 -12.50
C THR A 56 9.20 10.34 -12.73
N ALA A 57 8.81 10.91 -11.74
CA ALA A 57 7.79 11.94 -11.82
C ALA A 57 8.15 13.02 -12.78
N ASP A 58 8.48 12.83 -12.81
CA ASP A 58 8.74 13.53 -13.35
C ASP A 58 8.92 13.68 -14.20
N ARG A 59 8.91 13.77 -14.36
CA ARG A 59 9.04 14.01 -15.06
C ARG A 59 8.73 14.10 -15.61
#